data_78c6e5b2d1f14c993fc6c78618a387c1
#
_entry.id   78c6e5b2d1f14c993fc6c78618a387c1
#
_cell.length_a   1.000
_cell.length_b   1.000
_cell.length_c   1.000
_cell.angle_alpha   90.00
_cell.angle_beta   90.00
_cell.angle_gamma   90.00
#
_symmetry.space_group_name_H-M   'P 1'
#
loop_
_entity.id
_entity.type
_entity.pdbx_description
1 polymer ?
#
loop_
_entity_poly.entity_id
_entity_poly.type
_entity_poly.pdbx_seq_one_letter_code
_entity_poly.pdbx_strand_id
1 'polypeptide(L)'
;MNIAIHSTFLPHHDPDASLAFYRDTLGFEVRNDVGYGGMRWITVGPADQPGTSIVLEPPAPPGCGITDDERRTIAEMMAKGTYASINLATADLDGTFERLQASDAEVVQEPTEQPYGVRDCAFRDPAGNLIRIQELR
;
A
#
# COMPACT_ATOMS: atom_id res chain seq x y z
N MET A 1 13.78 -16.48 20.33
CA MET A 1 14.26 -16.02 19.03
C MET A 1 13.85 -14.56 18.86
N ASN A 2 14.82 -13.69 18.57
CA ASN A 2 14.57 -12.24 18.44
C ASN A 2 14.37 -11.90 16.97
N ILE A 3 13.16 -12.06 16.47
CA ILE A 3 12.80 -11.75 15.09
C ILE A 3 11.65 -10.76 15.11
N ALA A 4 11.74 -9.71 14.31
CA ALA A 4 10.70 -8.70 14.14
C ALA A 4 10.34 -8.54 12.68
N ILE A 5 9.15 -8.03 12.42
CA ILE A 5 8.76 -7.65 11.06
C ILE A 5 9.45 -6.32 10.75
N HIS A 6 10.32 -6.31 9.76
CA HIS A 6 11.06 -5.10 9.35
C HIS A 6 10.32 -4.35 8.26
N SER A 7 9.95 -5.03 7.18
CA SER A 7 9.25 -4.41 6.07
C SER A 7 8.44 -5.43 5.28
N THR A 8 7.49 -4.91 4.51
CA THR A 8 6.79 -5.65 3.48
C THR A 8 6.92 -4.90 2.16
N PHE A 9 6.65 -5.56 1.04
CA PHE A 9 6.81 -4.97 -0.28
C PHE A 9 5.47 -4.87 -0.97
N LEU A 10 5.20 -3.71 -1.58
CA LEU A 10 4.06 -3.51 -2.46
C LEU A 10 4.57 -3.00 -3.81
N PRO A 11 4.03 -3.50 -4.92
CA PRO A 11 4.45 -3.02 -6.23
C PRO A 11 3.90 -1.63 -6.52
N HIS A 12 4.68 -0.82 -7.26
CA HIS A 12 4.19 0.44 -7.80
C HIS A 12 4.87 0.72 -9.16
N HIS A 13 4.29 1.62 -9.94
CA HIS A 13 4.83 2.00 -11.24
C HIS A 13 4.87 3.52 -11.46
N ASP A 14 4.18 4.30 -10.62
CA ASP A 14 4.18 5.76 -10.70
C ASP A 14 4.62 6.34 -9.35
N PRO A 15 5.92 6.67 -9.20
CA PRO A 15 6.44 7.15 -7.92
C PRO A 15 5.76 8.43 -7.41
N ASP A 16 5.42 9.36 -8.29
CA ASP A 16 4.76 10.61 -7.88
C ASP A 16 3.35 10.34 -7.34
N ALA A 17 2.60 9.46 -8.00
CA ALA A 17 1.29 9.04 -7.53
C ALA A 17 1.39 8.30 -6.20
N SER A 18 2.40 7.44 -6.03
CA SER A 18 2.65 6.73 -4.76
C SER A 18 2.92 7.70 -3.62
N LEU A 19 3.75 8.71 -3.85
CA LEU A 19 4.04 9.73 -2.83
C LEU A 19 2.80 10.56 -2.49
N ALA A 20 1.99 10.91 -3.48
CA ALA A 20 0.73 11.61 -3.24
C ALA A 20 -0.21 10.81 -2.36
N PHE A 21 -0.27 9.49 -2.54
CA PHE A 21 -1.13 8.62 -1.76
C PHE A 21 -0.54 8.36 -0.36
N TYR A 22 0.67 7.82 -0.27
CA TYR A 22 1.22 7.36 1.02
C TYR A 22 1.72 8.52 1.89
N ARG A 23 2.42 9.48 1.32
CA ARG A 23 2.95 10.62 2.06
C ARG A 23 1.88 11.69 2.30
N ASP A 24 1.24 12.16 1.22
CA ASP A 24 0.38 13.34 1.31
C ASP A 24 -1.02 13.00 1.83
N THR A 25 -1.61 11.89 1.42
CA THR A 25 -2.95 11.49 1.85
C THR A 25 -2.93 10.70 3.15
N LEU A 26 -2.16 9.63 3.24
CA LEU A 26 -2.07 8.81 4.47
C LEU A 26 -1.24 9.47 5.56
N GLY A 27 -0.35 10.40 5.20
CA GLY A 27 0.51 11.06 6.18
C GLY A 27 1.70 10.21 6.62
N PHE A 28 2.08 9.20 5.84
CA PHE A 28 3.26 8.40 6.14
C PHE A 28 4.53 9.21 5.87
N GLU A 29 5.58 8.93 6.63
CA GLU A 29 6.89 9.52 6.37
C GLU A 29 7.64 8.70 5.32
N VAL A 30 8.44 9.39 4.49
CA VAL A 30 9.35 8.75 3.55
C VAL A 30 10.67 8.51 4.28
N ARG A 31 11.08 7.26 4.35
CA ARG A 31 12.29 6.83 5.06
C ARG A 31 13.47 6.59 4.13
N ASN A 32 13.19 6.27 2.88
CA ASN A 32 14.20 6.09 1.85
C ASN A 32 13.56 6.28 0.47
N ASP A 33 14.34 6.75 -0.49
CA ASP A 33 13.87 6.97 -1.85
C ASP A 33 15.09 6.83 -2.78
N VAL A 34 15.19 5.68 -3.45
CA VAL A 34 16.35 5.31 -4.25
C VAL A 34 15.91 5.04 -5.68
N GLY A 35 16.57 5.70 -6.64
CA GLY A 35 16.33 5.49 -8.07
C GLY A 35 17.47 4.72 -8.73
N TYR A 36 17.10 3.88 -9.71
CA TYR A 36 18.07 3.17 -10.54
C TYR A 36 17.42 2.78 -11.87
N GLY A 37 18.02 3.17 -12.98
CA GLY A 37 17.55 2.75 -14.30
C GLY A 37 16.12 3.13 -14.63
N GLY A 38 15.65 4.29 -14.16
CA GLY A 38 14.26 4.73 -14.34
C GLY A 38 13.27 4.13 -13.35
N MET A 39 13.73 3.22 -12.50
CA MET A 39 12.94 2.61 -11.44
C MET A 39 13.16 3.33 -10.12
N ARG A 40 12.21 3.24 -9.21
CA ARG A 40 12.32 3.85 -7.88
C ARG A 40 11.80 2.92 -6.80
N TRP A 41 12.57 2.84 -5.72
CA TRP A 41 12.21 2.14 -4.49
C TRP A 41 11.97 3.19 -3.42
N ILE A 42 10.75 3.24 -2.89
CA ILE A 42 10.37 4.25 -1.89
C ILE A 42 9.91 3.53 -0.63
N THR A 43 10.60 3.78 0.48
CA THR A 43 10.25 3.22 1.77
C THR A 43 9.43 4.23 2.55
N VAL A 44 8.24 3.82 2.98
CA VAL A 44 7.30 4.68 3.74
C VAL A 44 6.79 3.95 4.98
N GLY A 45 6.28 4.70 5.92
CA GLY A 45 5.63 4.13 7.09
C GLY A 45 5.06 5.18 8.01
N PRO A 46 4.17 4.78 8.95
CA PRO A 46 3.64 5.71 9.96
C PRO A 46 4.74 6.20 10.89
N ALA A 47 4.72 7.49 11.23
CA ALA A 47 5.71 8.06 12.15
C ALA A 47 5.73 7.33 13.49
N ASP A 48 4.57 6.87 13.96
CA ASP A 48 4.43 6.17 15.24
C ASP A 48 4.88 4.71 15.20
N GLN A 49 5.28 4.21 14.03
CA GLN A 49 5.71 2.83 13.85
C GLN A 49 7.07 2.79 13.13
N PRO A 50 8.14 3.32 13.75
CA PRO A 50 9.43 3.50 13.07
C PRO A 50 10.15 2.19 12.73
N GLY A 51 9.80 1.09 13.40
CA GLY A 51 10.46 -0.20 13.20
C GLY A 51 9.91 -1.04 12.06
N THR A 52 8.81 -0.62 11.41
CA THR A 52 8.17 -1.39 10.36
C THR A 52 7.85 -0.48 9.18
N SER A 53 8.14 -0.94 7.96
CA SER A 53 8.00 -0.13 6.76
C SER A 53 7.30 -0.88 5.64
N ILE A 54 6.76 -0.10 4.71
CA ILE A 54 6.33 -0.58 3.38
C ILE A 54 7.38 -0.11 2.39
N VAL A 55 7.92 -1.03 1.59
CA VAL A 55 8.80 -0.70 0.48
C VAL A 55 7.98 -0.78 -0.81
N LEU A 56 7.79 0.37 -1.44
CA LEU A 56 7.15 0.45 -2.75
C LEU A 56 8.22 0.17 -3.79
N GLU A 57 8.06 -0.91 -4.55
CA GLU A 57 9.08 -1.35 -5.50
C GLU A 57 8.51 -1.57 -6.90
N PRO A 58 9.34 -1.49 -7.95
CA PRO A 58 8.88 -1.84 -9.29
C PRO A 58 8.36 -3.27 -9.31
N PRO A 59 7.28 -3.56 -10.08
CA PRO A 59 6.80 -4.93 -10.21
C PRO A 59 7.89 -5.79 -10.83
N ALA A 60 8.13 -6.99 -10.24
CA ALA A 60 9.10 -7.92 -10.77
C ALA A 60 10.45 -7.25 -11.11
N PRO A 61 11.18 -6.72 -10.10
CA PRO A 61 12.43 -6.01 -10.35
C PRO A 61 13.48 -6.94 -10.96
N PRO A 62 14.51 -6.37 -11.64
CA PRO A 62 15.58 -7.16 -12.25
C PRO A 62 16.26 -8.11 -11.24
N GLY A 63 16.57 -9.32 -11.68
CA GLY A 63 17.25 -10.31 -10.84
C GLY A 63 16.35 -11.14 -9.95
N CYS A 64 15.05 -10.98 -10.02
CA CYS A 64 14.10 -11.76 -9.20
C CYS A 64 13.74 -13.13 -9.81
N GLY A 65 14.28 -13.48 -10.98
CA GLY A 65 14.05 -14.78 -11.61
C GLY A 65 12.69 -14.94 -12.29
N ILE A 66 11.97 -13.86 -12.50
CA ILE A 66 10.63 -13.88 -13.10
C ILE A 66 10.74 -13.83 -14.62
N THR A 67 9.95 -14.68 -15.29
CA THR A 67 9.89 -14.72 -16.78
C THR A 67 9.07 -13.54 -17.32
N ASP A 68 9.20 -13.27 -18.62
CA ASP A 68 8.41 -12.22 -19.27
C ASP A 68 6.91 -12.52 -19.21
N ASP A 69 6.50 -13.78 -19.33
CA ASP A 69 5.09 -14.16 -19.22
C ASP A 69 4.56 -13.94 -17.81
N GLU A 70 5.34 -14.28 -16.79
CA GLU A 70 4.99 -14.02 -15.41
C GLU A 70 4.89 -12.53 -15.14
N ARG A 71 5.81 -11.74 -15.68
CA ARG A 71 5.81 -10.27 -15.56
C ARG A 71 4.53 -9.67 -16.14
N ARG A 72 4.09 -10.18 -17.31
CA ARG A 72 2.84 -9.77 -17.94
C ARG A 72 1.64 -10.12 -17.07
N THR A 73 1.63 -11.32 -16.50
CA THR A 73 0.56 -11.77 -15.60
C THR A 73 0.47 -10.87 -14.35
N ILE A 74 1.62 -10.51 -13.76
CA ILE A 74 1.65 -9.59 -12.62
C ILE A 74 1.05 -8.24 -13.02
N ALA A 75 1.43 -7.69 -14.17
CA ALA A 75 0.91 -6.41 -14.64
C ALA A 75 -0.62 -6.46 -14.85
N GLU A 76 -1.14 -7.56 -15.37
CA GLU A 76 -2.58 -7.76 -15.55
C GLU A 76 -3.30 -7.83 -14.21
N MET A 77 -2.75 -8.54 -13.24
CA MET A 77 -3.34 -8.65 -11.90
C MET A 77 -3.30 -7.31 -11.16
N MET A 78 -2.23 -6.55 -11.30
CA MET A 78 -2.14 -5.19 -10.75
C MET A 78 -3.22 -4.29 -11.34
N ALA A 79 -3.40 -4.33 -12.66
CA ALA A 79 -4.42 -3.53 -13.35
C ALA A 79 -5.83 -3.87 -12.88
N LYS A 80 -6.09 -5.14 -12.56
CA LYS A 80 -7.38 -5.59 -12.01
C LYS A 80 -7.52 -5.26 -10.52
N GLY A 81 -6.43 -4.96 -9.84
CA GLY A 81 -6.42 -4.74 -8.40
C GLY A 81 -6.50 -6.02 -7.58
N THR A 82 -6.00 -7.13 -8.08
CA THR A 82 -6.08 -8.45 -7.44
C THR A 82 -4.71 -9.04 -7.09
N TYR A 83 -3.63 -8.26 -7.23
CA TYR A 83 -2.29 -8.78 -7.05
C TYR A 83 -1.81 -8.72 -5.59
N ALA A 84 -1.92 -7.56 -4.94
CA ALA A 84 -1.37 -7.39 -3.60
C ALA A 84 -2.30 -6.58 -2.70
N SER A 85 -2.15 -6.78 -1.39
CA SER A 85 -2.95 -6.09 -0.40
C SER A 85 -2.15 -5.87 0.88
N ILE A 86 -2.62 -4.93 1.70
CA ILE A 86 -2.13 -4.73 3.05
C ILE A 86 -3.31 -4.36 3.95
N ASN A 87 -3.21 -4.73 5.23
CA ASN A 87 -4.20 -4.35 6.23
C ASN A 87 -3.57 -3.35 7.19
N LEU A 88 -4.15 -2.16 7.24
CA LEU A 88 -3.75 -1.09 8.15
C LEU A 88 -4.78 -1.00 9.27
N ALA A 89 -4.47 -0.25 10.33
CA ALA A 89 -5.40 -0.05 11.44
C ALA A 89 -5.39 1.41 11.88
N THR A 90 -6.53 1.90 12.34
CA THR A 90 -6.66 3.27 12.83
C THR A 90 -7.65 3.34 13.99
N ALA A 91 -7.43 4.25 14.92
CA ALA A 91 -8.40 4.53 15.99
C ALA A 91 -9.57 5.38 15.48
N ASP A 92 -9.44 6.03 14.33
CA ASP A 92 -10.47 6.89 13.75
C ASP A 92 -10.76 6.45 12.30
N LEU A 93 -11.57 5.41 12.16
CA LEU A 93 -11.91 4.87 10.84
C LEU A 93 -12.71 5.85 10.00
N ASP A 94 -13.72 6.49 10.61
CA ASP A 94 -14.60 7.40 9.87
C ASP A 94 -13.85 8.63 9.35
N GLY A 95 -13.00 9.25 10.18
CA GLY A 95 -12.19 10.39 9.77
C GLY A 95 -11.17 10.01 8.70
N THR A 96 -10.58 8.84 8.82
CA THR A 96 -9.63 8.31 7.82
C THR A 96 -10.34 8.07 6.48
N PHE A 97 -11.53 7.47 6.53
CA PHE A 97 -12.32 7.24 5.31
C PHE A 97 -12.68 8.55 4.62
N GLU A 98 -13.15 9.54 5.37
CA GLU A 98 -13.51 10.86 4.81
C GLU A 98 -12.31 11.51 4.13
N ARG A 99 -11.14 11.46 4.75
CA ARG A 99 -9.92 12.04 4.19
C ARG A 99 -9.51 11.35 2.88
N LEU A 100 -9.56 10.02 2.85
CA LEU A 100 -9.22 9.25 1.65
C LEU A 100 -10.23 9.49 0.53
N GLN A 101 -11.52 9.53 0.86
CA GLN A 101 -12.58 9.79 -0.11
C GLN A 101 -12.41 11.19 -0.73
N ALA A 102 -12.08 12.19 0.08
CA ALA A 102 -11.85 13.56 -0.39
C ALA A 102 -10.61 13.70 -1.27
N SER A 103 -9.67 12.76 -1.20
CA SER A 103 -8.43 12.76 -2.00
C SER A 103 -8.58 12.09 -3.36
N ASP A 104 -9.79 11.71 -3.76
CA ASP A 104 -10.09 10.98 -5.00
C ASP A 104 -9.51 9.55 -5.05
N ALA A 105 -9.14 8.98 -3.90
CA ALA A 105 -8.74 7.58 -3.84
C ALA A 105 -9.94 6.68 -4.22
N GLU A 106 -9.67 5.61 -4.95
CA GLU A 106 -10.71 4.67 -5.35
C GLU A 106 -11.27 3.93 -4.15
N VAL A 107 -12.56 4.12 -3.85
CA VAL A 107 -13.25 3.43 -2.76
C VAL A 107 -13.66 2.05 -3.23
N VAL A 108 -13.23 1.01 -2.52
CA VAL A 108 -13.64 -0.37 -2.76
C VAL A 108 -14.79 -0.76 -1.83
N GLN A 109 -14.71 -0.33 -0.56
CA GLN A 109 -15.71 -0.66 0.44
C GLN A 109 -15.79 0.46 1.47
N GLU A 110 -17.00 0.96 1.72
CA GLU A 110 -17.25 1.92 2.79
C GLU A 110 -17.11 1.26 4.17
N PRO A 111 -16.94 2.05 5.26
CA PRO A 111 -16.87 1.47 6.60
C PRO A 111 -18.02 0.53 6.86
N THR A 112 -17.71 -0.72 7.17
CA THR A 112 -18.65 -1.81 7.29
C THR A 112 -18.28 -2.70 8.48
N GLU A 113 -19.29 -3.07 9.27
CA GLU A 113 -19.13 -4.06 10.33
C GLU A 113 -19.10 -5.45 9.69
N GLN A 114 -17.98 -6.16 9.89
CA GLN A 114 -17.83 -7.51 9.35
C GLN A 114 -18.39 -8.56 10.32
N PRO A 115 -18.85 -9.71 9.81
CA PRO A 115 -19.42 -10.78 10.67
C PRO A 115 -18.45 -11.29 11.75
N TYR A 116 -17.16 -11.13 11.55
CA TYR A 116 -16.12 -11.57 12.49
C TYR A 116 -15.70 -10.51 13.52
N GLY A 117 -16.51 -9.46 13.69
CA GLY A 117 -16.33 -8.49 14.77
C GLY A 117 -15.33 -7.36 14.48
N VAL A 118 -14.96 -7.13 13.23
CA VAL A 118 -14.08 -6.06 12.80
C VAL A 118 -14.88 -5.06 11.97
N ARG A 119 -14.66 -3.77 12.21
CA ARG A 119 -15.19 -2.72 11.34
C ARG A 119 -14.06 -2.20 10.47
N ASP A 120 -14.24 -2.21 9.16
CA ASP A 120 -13.19 -1.82 8.22
C ASP A 120 -13.74 -1.12 6.98
N CYS A 121 -12.82 -0.52 6.22
CA CYS A 121 -13.07 -0.01 4.88
C CYS A 121 -11.92 -0.44 3.97
N ALA A 122 -12.06 -0.20 2.66
CA ALA A 122 -11.04 -0.57 1.71
C ALA A 122 -10.96 0.43 0.55
N PHE A 123 -9.72 0.68 0.13
CA PHE A 123 -9.38 1.55 -0.99
C PHE A 123 -8.38 0.85 -1.89
N ARG A 124 -8.20 1.35 -3.11
CA ARG A 124 -7.04 1.00 -3.94
C ARG A 124 -6.06 2.15 -3.93
N ASP A 125 -4.78 1.80 -3.87
CA ASP A 125 -3.73 2.79 -4.10
C ASP A 125 -3.55 3.01 -5.62
N PRO A 126 -2.69 3.96 -6.06
CA PRO A 126 -2.53 4.24 -7.49
C PRO A 126 -2.01 3.06 -8.33
N ALA A 127 -1.39 2.07 -7.72
CA ALA A 127 -0.89 0.89 -8.43
C ALA A 127 -1.90 -0.27 -8.43
N GLY A 128 -3.07 -0.08 -7.82
CA GLY A 128 -4.10 -1.11 -7.72
C GLY A 128 -3.98 -2.01 -6.50
N ASN A 129 -3.07 -1.74 -5.59
CA ASN A 129 -2.98 -2.51 -4.34
C ASN A 129 -4.23 -2.27 -3.49
N LEU A 130 -4.75 -3.33 -2.90
CA LEU A 130 -5.88 -3.22 -1.98
C LEU A 130 -5.39 -2.76 -0.61
N ILE A 131 -5.86 -1.61 -0.18
CA ILE A 131 -5.54 -1.04 1.12
C ILE A 131 -6.76 -1.18 2.00
N ARG A 132 -6.73 -2.16 2.88
CA ARG A 132 -7.79 -2.37 3.86
C ARG A 132 -7.40 -1.67 5.15
N ILE A 133 -8.36 -1.00 5.78
CA ILE A 133 -8.11 -0.25 7.02
C ILE A 133 -9.15 -0.69 8.03
N GLN A 134 -8.70 -1.27 9.15
CA GLN A 134 -9.60 -1.68 10.21
C GLN A 134 -9.57 -0.72 11.40
N GLU A 135 -10.70 -0.65 12.07
CA GLU A 135 -10.83 0.14 13.29
C GLU A 135 -10.19 -0.59 14.46
N LEU A 136 -9.35 0.13 15.21
CA LEU A 136 -8.85 -0.37 16.50
C LEU A 136 -9.96 -0.30 17.54
N ARG A 137 -10.16 -1.40 18.26
CA ARG A 137 -11.18 -1.52 19.30
C ARG A 137 -10.61 -2.02 20.61
#